data_77612981fcfe9d5e3867381f2460a31d
#
_entry.id   77612981fcfe9d5e3867381f2460a31d
#
_cell.length_a   1.000
_cell.length_b   1.000
_cell.length_c   1.000
_cell.angle_alpha   90.00
_cell.angle_beta   90.00
_cell.angle_gamma   90.00
#
_symmetry.space_group_name_H-M   'P 1'
#
loop_
_entity.id
_entity.type
_entity.pdbx_description
1 polymer ?
#
loop_
_entity_poly.entity_id
_entity_poly.type
_entity_poly.pdbx_seq_one_letter_code
_entity_poly.pdbx_strand_id
1 'polypeptide(L)'
;FMVEQDWCHKGLTDLVEVDSMHERKQRMADLSDAVIALPGGCGTLEELLEVITWKQLGLYLNPIVILNINGYFDPLLEMFRRAVDEHFMRPQHAALWTVASTPAEAVGLIFSEPVWDANIRKLALV
;
A
#
# COMPACT_ATOMS: atom_id res chain seq x y z
N PHE A 1 11.79 -16.34 10.34
CA PHE A 1 13.00 -15.88 9.61
C PHE A 1 13.75 -14.82 10.39
N MET A 2 13.16 -13.63 10.56
CA MET A 2 13.81 -12.54 11.31
C MET A 2 13.96 -12.87 12.79
N VAL A 3 13.06 -13.63 13.35
CA VAL A 3 13.13 -14.07 14.75
C VAL A 3 14.36 -14.96 14.96
N GLU A 4 14.61 -15.92 14.07
CA GLU A 4 15.76 -16.82 14.16
C GLU A 4 17.09 -16.09 14.06
N GLN A 5 17.15 -14.98 13.33
CA GLN A 5 18.34 -14.16 13.20
C GLN A 5 18.41 -13.03 14.23
N ASP A 6 17.47 -13.03 15.15
CA ASP A 6 17.41 -12.03 16.24
C ASP A 6 17.33 -10.58 15.74
N TRP A 7 16.67 -10.37 14.62
CA TRP A 7 16.48 -9.04 14.02
C TRP A 7 15.21 -8.33 14.49
N CYS A 8 14.38 -9.02 15.27
CA CYS A 8 13.14 -8.44 15.76
C CYS A 8 13.36 -7.57 16.99
N HIS A 9 12.57 -6.50 17.12
CA HIS A 9 12.54 -5.70 18.34
C HIS A 9 11.90 -6.51 19.47
N LYS A 10 12.59 -6.60 20.60
CA LYS A 10 12.15 -7.45 21.72
C LYS A 10 10.99 -6.88 22.54
N GLY A 11 10.70 -5.58 22.42
CA GLY A 11 9.66 -4.90 23.20
C GLY A 11 8.31 -4.77 22.49
N LEU A 12 8.04 -5.57 21.48
CA LEU A 12 6.78 -5.51 20.73
C LEU A 12 5.59 -5.94 21.59
N THR A 13 4.45 -5.25 21.43
CA THR A 13 3.19 -5.61 22.07
C THR A 13 2.69 -6.95 21.56
N ASP A 14 2.81 -7.15 20.24
CA ASP A 14 2.37 -8.36 19.56
C ASP A 14 3.44 -8.81 18.56
N LEU A 15 3.82 -10.07 18.61
CA LEU A 15 4.79 -10.64 17.68
C LEU A 15 4.14 -11.78 16.92
N VAL A 16 4.08 -11.66 15.59
CA VAL A 16 3.58 -12.71 14.71
C VAL A 16 4.77 -13.27 13.93
N GLU A 17 5.08 -14.55 14.13
CA GLU A 17 6.14 -15.24 13.41
C GLU A 17 5.62 -15.80 12.09
N VAL A 18 6.40 -15.64 11.03
CA VAL A 18 6.08 -16.15 9.70
C VAL A 18 7.30 -16.83 9.09
N ASP A 19 7.05 -17.77 8.17
CA ASP A 19 8.12 -18.59 7.60
C ASP A 19 8.78 -17.96 6.36
N SER A 20 8.15 -16.96 5.74
CA SER A 20 8.70 -16.34 4.53
C SER A 20 8.35 -14.87 4.45
N MET A 21 9.09 -14.13 3.61
CA MET A 21 8.80 -12.71 3.35
C MET A 21 7.44 -12.53 2.67
N HIS A 22 7.05 -13.46 1.82
CA HIS A 22 5.74 -13.43 1.17
C HIS A 22 4.61 -13.58 2.20
N GLU A 23 4.73 -14.56 3.10
CA GLU A 23 3.77 -14.76 4.18
C GLU A 23 3.72 -13.56 5.11
N ARG A 24 4.88 -12.93 5.39
CA ARG A 24 4.96 -11.71 6.19
C ARG A 24 4.09 -10.60 5.61
N LYS A 25 4.21 -10.34 4.31
CA LYS A 25 3.42 -9.29 3.64
C LYS A 25 1.92 -9.62 3.69
N GLN A 26 1.55 -10.86 3.47
CA GLN A 26 0.17 -11.30 3.53
C GLN A 26 -0.42 -11.09 4.93
N ARG A 27 0.32 -11.46 5.97
CA ARG A 27 -0.12 -11.28 7.36
C ARG A 27 -0.22 -9.80 7.73
N MET A 28 0.72 -8.98 7.27
CA MET A 28 0.65 -7.54 7.51
C MET A 28 -0.62 -6.94 6.89
N ALA A 29 -0.95 -7.33 5.67
CA ALA A 29 -2.17 -6.88 5.01
C ALA A 29 -3.43 -7.36 5.74
N ASP A 30 -3.46 -8.64 6.14
CA ASP A 30 -4.61 -9.21 6.84
C ASP A 30 -4.89 -8.54 8.19
N LEU A 31 -3.84 -8.07 8.86
CA LEU A 31 -3.95 -7.44 10.19
C LEU A 31 -4.10 -5.92 10.15
N SER A 32 -4.00 -5.31 8.97
CA SER A 32 -4.04 -3.85 8.85
C SER A 32 -5.41 -3.33 8.44
N ASP A 33 -5.78 -2.17 8.98
CA ASP A 33 -7.00 -1.44 8.60
C ASP A 33 -6.70 -0.35 7.57
N ALA A 34 -5.44 -0.05 7.34
CA ALA A 34 -4.97 0.92 6.36
C ALA A 34 -3.46 0.76 6.14
N VAL A 35 -2.96 1.33 5.06
CA VAL A 35 -1.53 1.35 4.75
C VAL A 35 -1.11 2.79 4.49
N ILE A 36 0.01 3.20 5.08
CA ILE A 36 0.66 4.47 4.77
C ILE A 36 2.06 4.16 4.26
N ALA A 37 2.35 4.56 3.03
CA ALA A 37 3.68 4.44 2.46
C ALA A 37 4.52 5.66 2.83
N LEU A 38 5.59 5.44 3.57
CA LEU A 38 6.56 6.47 3.93
C LEU A 38 7.64 6.57 2.85
N PRO A 39 8.32 7.72 2.73
CA PRO A 39 9.48 7.81 1.86
C PRO A 39 10.47 6.68 2.15
N GLY A 40 10.91 6.00 1.10
CA GLY A 40 11.81 4.85 1.25
C GLY A 40 12.33 4.37 -0.10
N GLY A 41 13.03 3.27 -0.09
CA GLY A 41 13.67 2.70 -1.28
C GLY A 41 12.88 1.55 -1.90
N CYS A 42 13.62 0.59 -2.46
CA CYS A 42 13.01 -0.52 -3.21
C CYS A 42 12.08 -1.39 -2.37
N GLY A 43 12.40 -1.61 -1.11
CA GLY A 43 11.52 -2.40 -0.22
C GLY A 43 10.17 -1.74 -0.02
N THR A 44 10.16 -0.43 0.23
CA THR A 44 8.93 0.34 0.36
C THR A 44 8.12 0.30 -0.93
N LEU A 45 8.78 0.50 -2.08
CA LEU A 45 8.12 0.48 -3.38
C LEU A 45 7.54 -0.89 -3.69
N GLU A 46 8.26 -1.96 -3.37
CA GLU A 46 7.78 -3.33 -3.58
C GLU A 46 6.50 -3.57 -2.78
N GLU A 47 6.49 -3.22 -1.50
CA GLU A 47 5.32 -3.41 -0.65
C GLU A 47 4.15 -2.53 -1.07
N LEU A 48 4.41 -1.28 -1.44
CA LEU A 48 3.38 -0.35 -1.90
C LEU A 48 2.72 -0.86 -3.19
N LEU A 49 3.53 -1.23 -4.18
CA LEU A 49 3.00 -1.71 -5.47
C LEU A 49 2.24 -3.03 -5.30
N GLU A 50 2.69 -3.89 -4.40
CA GLU A 50 2.00 -5.15 -4.12
C GLU A 50 0.63 -4.90 -3.50
N VAL A 51 0.52 -4.03 -2.50
CA VAL A 51 -0.78 -3.74 -1.86
C VAL A 51 -1.72 -3.00 -2.81
N ILE A 52 -1.21 -2.13 -3.67
CA ILE A 52 -2.01 -1.48 -4.71
C ILE A 52 -2.55 -2.55 -5.67
N THR A 53 -1.72 -3.49 -6.09
CA THR A 53 -2.14 -4.59 -6.95
C THR A 53 -3.21 -5.43 -6.29
N TRP A 54 -3.05 -5.76 -5.02
CA TRP A 54 -4.08 -6.50 -4.27
C TRP A 54 -5.40 -5.73 -4.21
N LYS A 55 -5.34 -4.41 -4.01
CA LYS A 55 -6.55 -3.59 -4.00
C LYS A 55 -7.21 -3.56 -5.37
N GLN A 56 -6.43 -3.47 -6.43
CA GLN A 56 -6.92 -3.55 -7.80
C GLN A 56 -7.65 -4.88 -8.07
N LEU A 57 -7.15 -5.97 -7.49
CA LEU A 57 -7.73 -7.30 -7.62
C LEU A 57 -8.87 -7.58 -6.64
N GLY A 58 -9.17 -6.63 -5.75
CA GLY A 58 -10.20 -6.81 -4.74
C GLY A 58 -9.79 -7.65 -3.54
N LEU A 59 -8.48 -7.88 -3.38
CA LEU A 59 -7.93 -8.68 -2.27
C LEU A 59 -7.60 -7.85 -1.03
N TYR A 60 -7.51 -6.54 -1.18
CA TYR A 60 -7.31 -5.58 -0.09
C TYR A 60 -8.18 -4.36 -0.37
N LEU A 61 -9.11 -4.05 0.51
CA LEU A 61 -10.12 -3.00 0.25
C LEU A 61 -9.94 -1.75 1.12
N ASN A 62 -9.00 -1.78 2.04
CA ASN A 62 -8.79 -0.70 2.99
C ASN A 62 -7.99 0.47 2.39
N PRO A 63 -7.99 1.64 3.03
CA PRO A 63 -7.29 2.81 2.51
C PRO A 63 -5.78 2.58 2.34
N ILE A 64 -5.23 3.12 1.26
CA ILE A 64 -3.80 3.20 0.99
C ILE A 64 -3.47 4.68 0.83
N VAL A 65 -2.57 5.19 1.67
CA VAL A 65 -2.14 6.58 1.63
C VAL A 65 -0.65 6.64 1.29
N ILE A 66 -0.29 7.45 0.32
CA ILE A 66 1.10 7.73 -0.02
C ILE A 66 1.49 9.04 0.66
N LEU A 67 2.40 8.96 1.63
CA LEU A 67 2.89 10.15 2.33
C LEU A 67 4.00 10.81 1.51
N ASN A 68 3.61 11.84 0.76
CA ASN A 68 4.48 12.51 -0.20
C ASN A 68 5.13 13.75 0.42
N ILE A 69 6.15 13.53 1.24
CA ILE A 69 6.89 14.60 1.91
C ILE A 69 7.89 15.20 0.92
N ASN A 70 7.85 16.53 0.77
CA ASN A 70 8.75 17.28 -0.11
C ASN A 70 8.76 16.75 -1.55
N GLY A 71 7.64 16.20 -2.02
CA GLY A 71 7.55 15.69 -3.39
C GLY A 71 8.35 14.41 -3.64
N TYR A 72 8.72 13.68 -2.59
CA TYR A 72 9.54 12.48 -2.74
C TYR A 72 8.96 11.46 -3.72
N PHE A 73 7.63 11.27 -3.68
CA PHE A 73 6.95 10.32 -4.55
C PHE A 73 6.44 10.92 -5.86
N ASP A 74 6.75 12.19 -6.16
CA ASP A 74 6.28 12.81 -7.41
C ASP A 74 6.65 11.99 -8.65
N PRO A 75 7.88 11.44 -8.80
CA PRO A 75 8.19 10.61 -9.96
C PRO A 75 7.34 9.34 -10.05
N LEU A 76 7.03 8.71 -8.91
CA LEU A 76 6.18 7.53 -8.88
C LEU A 76 4.75 7.86 -9.29
N LEU A 77 4.20 8.95 -8.78
CA LEU A 77 2.85 9.41 -9.11
C LEU A 77 2.76 9.78 -10.58
N GLU A 78 3.79 10.39 -11.13
CA GLU A 78 3.88 10.67 -12.56
C GLU A 78 3.91 9.38 -13.38
N MET A 79 4.62 8.37 -12.91
CA MET A 79 4.64 7.05 -13.57
C MET A 79 3.24 6.43 -13.61
N PHE A 80 2.51 6.50 -12.49
CA PHE A 80 1.12 6.02 -12.44
C PHE A 80 0.22 6.78 -13.41
N ARG A 81 0.36 8.11 -13.46
CA ARG A 81 -0.42 8.94 -14.39
C ARG A 81 -0.15 8.53 -15.84
N ARG A 82 1.12 8.30 -16.17
CA ARG A 82 1.49 7.86 -17.51
C ARG A 82 0.94 6.47 -17.82
N ALA A 83 0.93 5.57 -16.84
CA ALA A 83 0.34 4.24 -17.02
C ALA A 83 -1.15 4.32 -17.36
N VAL A 84 -1.88 5.24 -16.73
CA VAL A 84 -3.29 5.49 -17.07
C VAL A 84 -3.41 6.10 -18.47
N ASP A 85 -2.61 7.11 -18.78
CA ASP A 85 -2.68 7.80 -20.08
C ASP A 85 -2.35 6.87 -21.25
N GLU A 86 -1.46 5.91 -21.05
CA GLU A 86 -1.05 4.96 -22.08
C GLU A 86 -1.85 3.65 -22.01
N HIS A 87 -2.93 3.62 -21.22
CA HIS A 87 -3.88 2.51 -21.13
C HIS A 87 -3.34 1.23 -20.51
N PHE A 88 -2.27 1.32 -19.70
CA PHE A 88 -1.80 0.20 -18.86
C PHE A 88 -2.58 0.08 -17.57
N MET A 89 -3.25 1.14 -17.16
CA MET A 89 -4.17 1.16 -16.03
C MET A 89 -5.47 1.87 -16.46
N ARG A 90 -6.59 1.49 -15.84
CA ARG A 90 -7.83 2.21 -16.06
C ARG A 90 -7.87 3.50 -15.26
N PRO A 91 -8.59 4.55 -15.74
CA PRO A 91 -8.71 5.80 -14.97
C PRO A 91 -9.22 5.59 -13.53
N GLN A 92 -10.11 4.62 -13.32
CA GLN A 92 -10.65 4.30 -12.01
C GLN A 92 -9.56 3.81 -11.04
N HIS A 93 -8.50 3.19 -11.55
CA HIS A 93 -7.39 2.71 -10.73
C HIS A 93 -6.58 3.84 -10.10
N ALA A 94 -6.65 5.06 -10.62
CA ALA A 94 -5.97 6.21 -10.02
C ALA A 94 -6.56 6.60 -8.66
N ALA A 95 -7.73 6.08 -8.30
CA ALA A 95 -8.36 6.32 -7.00
C ALA A 95 -8.09 5.21 -5.98
N LEU A 96 -7.25 4.21 -6.31
CA LEU A 96 -6.89 3.14 -5.38
C LEU A 96 -6.08 3.63 -4.18
N TRP A 97 -5.42 4.75 -4.32
CA TRP A 97 -4.63 5.37 -3.27
C TRP A 97 -5.00 6.85 -3.14
N THR A 98 -4.65 7.43 -1.99
CA THR A 98 -4.70 8.87 -1.78
C THR A 98 -3.31 9.38 -1.42
N VAL A 99 -3.08 10.67 -1.60
CA VAL A 99 -1.78 11.30 -1.37
C VAL A 99 -1.90 12.32 -0.25
N ALA A 100 -1.00 12.26 0.72
CA ALA A 100 -0.92 13.21 1.82
C ALA A 100 0.44 13.91 1.80
N SER A 101 0.48 15.17 2.19
CA SER A 101 1.72 15.96 2.26
C SER A 101 2.32 15.98 3.67
N THR A 102 1.52 15.67 4.68
CA THR A 102 1.96 15.65 6.08
C THR A 102 1.47 14.39 6.80
N PRO A 103 2.14 13.98 7.89
CA PRO A 103 1.66 12.85 8.68
C PRO A 103 0.24 13.05 9.23
N ALA A 104 -0.10 14.26 9.68
CA ALA A 104 -1.43 14.55 10.20
C ALA A 104 -2.51 14.37 9.13
N GLU A 105 -2.26 14.83 7.91
CA GLU A 105 -3.16 14.65 6.78
C GLU A 105 -3.32 13.17 6.44
N ALA A 106 -2.22 12.40 6.46
CA ALA A 106 -2.26 10.97 6.19
C ALA A 106 -3.17 10.23 7.18
N VAL A 107 -3.04 10.54 8.47
CA VAL A 107 -3.90 9.95 9.52
C VAL A 107 -5.36 10.32 9.28
N GLY A 108 -5.64 11.58 8.95
CA GLY A 108 -6.99 12.03 8.64
C GLY A 108 -7.61 11.26 7.47
N LEU A 109 -6.84 11.03 6.42
CA LEU A 109 -7.30 10.31 5.23
C LEU A 109 -7.64 8.85 5.53
N ILE A 110 -6.89 8.20 6.42
CA ILE A 110 -7.19 6.82 6.83
C ILE A 110 -8.63 6.69 7.35
N PHE A 111 -9.09 7.67 8.12
CA PHE A 111 -10.41 7.62 8.73
C PHE A 111 -11.52 8.15 7.81
N SER A 112 -11.20 8.90 6.78
CA SER A 112 -12.19 9.51 5.88
C SER A 112 -12.42 8.74 4.59
N GLU A 113 -11.45 7.92 4.15
CA GLU A 113 -11.56 7.17 2.91
C GLU A 113 -12.50 5.97 3.07
N PRO A 114 -13.38 5.73 2.08
CA PRO A 114 -14.27 4.57 2.14
C PRO A 114 -13.54 3.27 1.83
N VAL A 115 -14.09 2.15 2.32
CA VAL A 115 -13.65 0.82 1.93
C VAL A 115 -14.11 0.55 0.49
N TRP A 116 -13.25 0.00 -0.33
CA TRP A 116 -13.54 -0.28 -1.72
C TRP A 116 -14.41 -1.51 -1.91
N ASP A 117 -15.18 -1.48 -3.00
CA ASP A 117 -16.01 -2.62 -3.42
C ASP A 117 -15.11 -3.71 -4.04
N ALA A 118 -15.28 -4.96 -3.61
CA ALA A 118 -14.55 -6.10 -4.15
C ALA A 118 -14.77 -6.29 -5.65
N ASN A 119 -15.83 -5.74 -6.22
CA ASN A 119 -16.08 -5.78 -7.66
C ASN A 119 -15.05 -5.02 -8.50
N ILE A 120 -14.18 -4.23 -7.87
CA ILE A 120 -13.08 -3.54 -8.56
C ILE A 120 -12.22 -4.51 -9.37
N ARG A 121 -12.11 -5.76 -8.95
CA ARG A 121 -11.34 -6.79 -9.67
C ARG A 121 -11.79 -6.98 -11.13
N LYS A 122 -13.03 -6.65 -11.46
CA LYS A 122 -13.54 -6.73 -12.83
C LYS A 122 -12.83 -5.76 -13.76
N LEU A 123 -12.25 -4.69 -13.22
CA LEU A 123 -11.50 -3.69 -13.97
C LEU A 123 -10.04 -4.10 -14.17
N ALA A 124 -9.56 -5.09 -13.41
CA ALA A 124 -8.18 -5.53 -13.49
C ALA A 124 -7.89 -6.39 -14.72
N LEU A 125 -8.93 -6.87 -15.38
CA LEU A 125 -8.83 -7.76 -16.54
C LEU A 125 -8.73 -6.97 -17.86
N VAL A 126 -7.98 -5.91 -17.85
CA VAL A 126 -7.82 -5.04 -19.02
C VAL A 126 -6.59 -5.43 -19.81
#